data_0b86ab4cd17fb5c9ed254734f057af0b
#
_entry.id   0b86ab4cd17fb5c9ed254734f057af0b
#
_cell.length_a   1.000
_cell.length_b   1.000
_cell.length_c   1.000
_cell.angle_alpha   90.00
_cell.angle_beta   90.00
_cell.angle_gamma   90.00
#
_symmetry.space_group_name_H-M   'P 1'
#
loop_
_entity.id
_entity.type
_entity.pdbx_description
1 polymer ?
#
loop_
_entity_poly.entity_id
_entity_poly.type
_entity_poly.pdbx_seq_one_letter_code
_entity_poly.pdbx_strand_id
1 'polypeptide(L)'
;MACFCLSAAAACNQQQKPQIMETKAKNEVIETIMARRSIRKYKAEPVDRQTMQQILECGINAPNGMNKQSWEVRVVDNPEVMAEIKGYMTSANPDMDPAMVEGCFRDAPTMIFVANDPSYDCSPVDCGLLSQNIMLSAWSLGVGSVCLGSPVRFLLNSPEAMARLGFSEGYRPIICIGLGYADETPEAKPRDMGKVRFVE
;
A
#
# COMPACT_ATOMS: atom_id res chain seq x y z
N MET A 1 42.23 35.32 -72.05
CA MET A 1 40.96 35.38 -71.34
C MET A 1 40.66 34.00 -70.93
N ALA A 2 40.92 33.66 -69.61
CA ALA A 2 40.70 32.35 -69.04
C ALA A 2 39.51 32.45 -68.10
N CYS A 3 38.48 31.63 -68.38
CA CYS A 3 37.27 31.56 -67.59
C CYS A 3 37.44 30.42 -66.52
N PHE A 4 37.45 30.84 -65.27
CA PHE A 4 37.48 29.86 -64.14
C PHE A 4 36.05 29.49 -63.82
N CYS A 5 35.69 28.21 -63.99
CA CYS A 5 34.48 27.64 -63.43
C CYS A 5 34.74 27.10 -62.04
N LEU A 6 34.16 27.72 -61.01
CA LEU A 6 34.15 27.20 -59.67
C LEU A 6 32.95 26.22 -59.57
N SER A 7 33.26 24.95 -59.33
CA SER A 7 32.26 23.96 -58.94
C SER A 7 32.05 24.00 -57.41
N ALA A 8 30.85 24.41 -56.96
CA ALA A 8 30.46 24.32 -55.56
C ALA A 8 30.02 22.89 -55.23
N ALA A 9 30.80 22.21 -54.41
CA ALA A 9 30.39 20.94 -53.84
C ALA A 9 29.38 21.17 -52.70
N ALA A 10 28.15 20.73 -52.87
CA ALA A 10 27.13 20.75 -51.84
C ALA A 10 27.44 19.65 -50.81
N ALA A 11 27.88 20.05 -49.63
CA ALA A 11 28.02 19.14 -48.47
C ALA A 11 26.64 18.75 -47.95
N CYS A 12 26.24 17.52 -48.20
CA CYS A 12 25.04 16.91 -47.62
C CYS A 12 25.24 16.70 -46.11
N ASN A 13 24.65 17.59 -45.34
CA ASN A 13 24.66 17.49 -43.86
C ASN A 13 23.65 16.41 -43.41
N GLN A 14 24.13 15.19 -43.28
CA GLN A 14 23.33 14.12 -42.65
C GLN A 14 23.20 14.44 -41.15
N GLN A 15 22.05 14.98 -40.76
CA GLN A 15 21.64 15.09 -39.39
C GLN A 15 21.50 13.66 -38.80
N GLN A 16 22.49 13.23 -38.03
CA GLN A 16 22.40 12.06 -37.20
C GLN A 16 21.25 12.26 -36.18
N LYS A 17 20.18 11.50 -36.34
CA LYS A 17 19.15 11.36 -35.29
C LYS A 17 19.85 10.94 -33.98
N PRO A 18 19.54 11.59 -32.86
CA PRO A 18 20.08 11.16 -31.58
C PRO A 18 19.69 9.71 -31.34
N GLN A 19 20.66 8.83 -31.23
CA GLN A 19 20.45 7.49 -30.69
C GLN A 19 20.05 7.68 -29.24
N ILE A 20 18.76 7.46 -28.94
CA ILE A 20 18.28 7.29 -27.58
C ILE A 20 18.91 5.97 -27.09
N MET A 21 20.02 6.08 -26.37
CA MET A 21 20.54 4.96 -25.61
C MET A 21 19.46 4.59 -24.58
N GLU A 22 18.74 3.50 -24.83
CA GLU A 22 17.92 2.82 -23.84
C GLU A 22 18.81 2.19 -22.75
N THR A 23 19.43 3.01 -21.94
CA THR A 23 19.74 2.60 -20.58
C THR A 23 18.43 2.76 -19.82
N LYS A 24 17.66 1.69 -19.67
CA LYS A 24 16.60 1.61 -18.65
C LYS A 24 17.29 1.90 -17.31
N ALA A 25 17.36 3.17 -16.95
CA ALA A 25 17.83 3.56 -15.63
C ALA A 25 16.99 2.77 -14.63
N LYS A 26 17.66 2.06 -13.74
CA LYS A 26 17.03 1.29 -12.68
C LYS A 26 16.18 2.27 -11.86
N ASN A 27 14.87 2.14 -11.91
CA ASN A 27 13.95 3.02 -11.20
C ASN A 27 13.42 2.28 -9.98
N GLU A 28 13.94 2.61 -8.81
CA GLU A 28 13.62 1.97 -7.55
C GLU A 28 12.12 2.01 -7.20
N VAL A 29 11.42 3.08 -7.58
CA VAL A 29 9.97 3.19 -7.36
C VAL A 29 9.23 2.16 -8.19
N ILE A 30 9.56 2.05 -9.48
CA ILE A 30 8.93 1.06 -10.38
C ILE A 30 9.25 -0.35 -9.88
N GLU A 31 10.50 -0.62 -9.52
CA GLU A 31 10.92 -1.93 -8.99
C GLU A 31 10.14 -2.29 -7.73
N THR A 32 9.99 -1.37 -6.78
CA THR A 32 9.23 -1.56 -5.54
C THR A 32 7.76 -1.89 -5.85
N ILE A 33 7.12 -1.15 -6.75
CA ILE A 33 5.74 -1.38 -7.16
C ILE A 33 5.58 -2.78 -7.79
N MET A 34 6.49 -3.15 -8.68
CA MET A 34 6.43 -4.43 -9.39
C MET A 34 6.82 -5.62 -8.52
N ALA A 35 7.72 -5.44 -7.55
CA ALA A 35 8.23 -6.48 -6.68
C ALA A 35 7.33 -6.75 -5.47
N ARG A 36 6.60 -5.75 -4.95
CA ARG A 36 5.77 -5.90 -3.76
C ARG A 36 4.79 -7.08 -3.88
N ARG A 37 4.72 -7.86 -2.82
CA ARG A 37 3.78 -9.00 -2.69
C ARG A 37 2.92 -8.86 -1.43
N SER A 38 1.75 -9.51 -1.44
CA SER A 38 0.93 -9.67 -0.23
C SER A 38 1.49 -10.82 0.60
N ILE A 39 2.09 -10.50 1.73
CA ILE A 39 2.69 -11.44 2.67
C ILE A 39 1.65 -11.83 3.72
N ARG A 40 1.49 -13.12 3.98
CA ARG A 40 0.50 -13.69 4.91
C ARG A 40 1.10 -14.66 5.92
N LYS A 41 2.43 -14.85 5.85
CA LYS A 41 3.22 -15.56 6.85
C LYS A 41 4.36 -14.67 7.27
N TYR A 42 4.56 -14.54 8.57
CA TYR A 42 5.49 -13.59 9.14
C TYR A 42 6.41 -14.29 10.14
N LYS A 43 7.63 -13.77 10.27
CA LYS A 43 8.52 -14.08 11.38
C LYS A 43 7.93 -13.49 12.68
N ALA A 44 8.31 -14.05 13.80
CA ALA A 44 7.87 -13.53 15.11
C ALA A 44 8.53 -12.19 15.49
N GLU A 45 9.56 -11.78 14.78
CA GLU A 45 10.29 -10.54 15.03
C GLU A 45 9.39 -9.32 14.75
N PRO A 46 9.20 -8.42 15.73
CA PRO A 46 8.40 -7.20 15.53
C PRO A 46 9.14 -6.19 14.65
N VAL A 47 8.39 -5.39 13.93
CA VAL A 47 8.94 -4.22 13.23
C VAL A 47 9.29 -3.16 14.26
N ASP A 48 10.54 -2.66 14.22
CA ASP A 48 10.98 -1.64 15.16
C ASP A 48 10.21 -0.31 14.98
N ARG A 49 10.14 0.45 16.07
CA ARG A 49 9.34 1.68 16.13
C ARG A 49 9.80 2.76 15.14
N GLN A 50 11.07 2.87 14.86
CA GLN A 50 11.61 3.86 13.93
C GLN A 50 11.22 3.52 12.48
N THR A 51 11.39 2.27 12.09
CA THR A 51 10.93 1.76 10.76
C THR A 51 9.42 1.93 10.62
N MET A 52 8.64 1.59 11.66
CA MET A 52 7.19 1.79 11.63
C MET A 52 6.80 3.26 11.46
N GLN A 53 7.46 4.18 12.18
CA GLN A 53 7.20 5.61 12.06
C GLN A 53 7.48 6.10 10.64
N GLN A 54 8.59 5.70 10.03
CA GLN A 54 8.94 6.05 8.66
C GLN A 54 7.89 5.54 7.65
N ILE A 55 7.38 4.31 7.84
CA ILE A 55 6.29 3.74 7.03
C ILE A 55 5.02 4.59 7.14
N LEU A 56 4.66 5.00 8.35
CA LEU A 56 3.46 5.80 8.59
C LEU A 56 3.60 7.22 8.02
N GLU A 57 4.78 7.85 8.14
CA GLU A 57 5.09 9.15 7.54
C GLU A 57 4.94 9.09 6.01
N CYS A 58 5.42 8.04 5.36
CA CYS A 58 5.18 7.81 3.94
C CYS A 58 3.68 7.65 3.63
N GLY A 59 2.97 6.94 4.49
CA GLY A 59 1.53 6.75 4.36
C GLY A 59 0.77 8.06 4.32
N ILE A 60 0.95 8.91 5.32
CA ILE A 60 0.23 10.20 5.45
C ILE A 60 0.61 11.22 4.38
N ASN A 61 1.73 11.02 3.67
CA ASN A 61 2.10 11.82 2.50
C ASN A 61 1.35 11.43 1.22
N ALA A 62 0.41 10.49 1.27
CA ALA A 62 -0.47 10.20 0.14
C ALA A 62 -1.33 11.42 -0.23
N PRO A 63 -1.61 11.63 -1.53
CA PRO A 63 -2.55 12.66 -1.92
C PRO A 63 -3.94 12.37 -1.34
N ASN A 64 -4.66 13.42 -0.97
CA ASN A 64 -6.01 13.32 -0.46
C ASN A 64 -6.87 14.51 -0.88
N GLY A 65 -8.17 14.33 -0.94
CA GLY A 65 -9.10 15.33 -1.44
C GLY A 65 -9.05 16.61 -0.63
N MET A 66 -8.69 17.74 -1.28
CA MET A 66 -8.61 19.09 -0.68
C MET A 66 -7.75 19.16 0.59
N ASN A 67 -6.80 18.25 0.75
CA ASN A 67 -5.98 18.10 1.96
C ASN A 67 -6.81 17.95 3.25
N LYS A 68 -8.00 17.32 3.16
CA LYS A 68 -8.88 17.11 4.31
C LYS A 68 -8.34 16.10 5.31
N GLN A 69 -7.47 15.19 4.86
CA GLN A 69 -6.90 14.14 5.70
C GLN A 69 -8.01 13.39 6.47
N SER A 70 -9.06 13.02 5.75
CA SER A 70 -10.31 12.44 6.25
C SER A 70 -10.17 10.97 6.62
N TRP A 71 -9.04 10.62 7.21
CA TRP A 71 -8.70 9.28 7.67
C TRP A 71 -8.13 9.32 9.09
N GLU A 72 -8.32 8.25 9.81
CA GLU A 72 -7.60 7.98 11.05
C GLU A 72 -6.89 6.64 10.97
N VAL A 73 -5.72 6.57 11.61
CA VAL A 73 -4.88 5.37 11.63
C VAL A 73 -4.64 4.94 13.07
N ARG A 74 -4.81 3.66 13.36
CA ARG A 74 -4.43 3.03 14.62
C ARG A 74 -3.47 1.89 14.36
N VAL A 75 -2.38 1.84 15.10
CA VAL A 75 -1.36 0.80 15.01
C VAL A 75 -1.42 -0.03 16.28
N VAL A 76 -1.51 -1.34 16.10
CA VAL A 76 -1.47 -2.31 17.19
C VAL A 76 -0.30 -3.25 16.94
N ASP A 77 0.74 -3.10 17.74
CA ASP A 77 1.97 -3.89 17.75
C ASP A 77 2.20 -4.58 19.12
N ASN A 78 1.27 -4.42 20.04
CA ASN A 78 1.26 -5.11 21.32
C ASN A 78 0.42 -6.39 21.21
N PRO A 79 0.99 -7.59 21.46
CA PRO A 79 0.28 -8.85 21.31
C PRO A 79 -0.89 -9.02 22.28
N GLU A 80 -0.82 -8.45 23.49
CA GLU A 80 -1.91 -8.50 24.47
C GLU A 80 -3.11 -7.69 23.97
N VAL A 81 -2.88 -6.47 23.47
CA VAL A 81 -3.92 -5.62 22.88
C VAL A 81 -4.54 -6.29 21.65
N MET A 82 -3.72 -6.95 20.83
CA MET A 82 -4.23 -7.70 19.68
C MET A 82 -5.10 -8.89 20.11
N ALA A 83 -4.70 -9.60 21.17
CA ALA A 83 -5.50 -10.70 21.72
C ALA A 83 -6.84 -10.20 22.28
N GLU A 84 -6.87 -9.07 22.99
CA GLU A 84 -8.10 -8.43 23.45
C GLU A 84 -9.04 -8.12 22.29
N ILE A 85 -8.53 -7.45 21.25
CA ILE A 85 -9.32 -7.10 20.05
C ILE A 85 -9.89 -8.35 19.37
N LYS A 86 -9.07 -9.39 19.19
CA LYS A 86 -9.52 -10.67 18.63
C LYS A 86 -10.63 -11.30 19.51
N GLY A 87 -10.46 -11.30 20.81
CA GLY A 87 -11.46 -11.82 21.75
C GLY A 87 -12.79 -11.08 21.69
N TYR A 88 -12.77 -9.75 21.67
CA TYR A 88 -13.99 -8.93 21.48
C TYR A 88 -14.66 -9.22 20.15
N MET A 89 -13.90 -9.31 19.07
CA MET A 89 -14.45 -9.61 17.75
C MET A 89 -15.07 -11.01 17.69
N THR A 90 -14.44 -12.01 18.28
CA THR A 90 -14.96 -13.38 18.36
C THR A 90 -16.27 -13.41 19.15
N SER A 91 -16.32 -12.75 20.30
CA SER A 91 -17.52 -12.68 21.14
C SER A 91 -18.68 -11.97 20.45
N ALA A 92 -18.40 -10.95 19.65
CA ALA A 92 -19.40 -10.17 18.90
C ALA A 92 -19.90 -10.85 17.61
N ASN A 93 -19.27 -11.96 17.21
CA ASN A 93 -19.65 -12.70 15.98
C ASN A 93 -19.89 -14.21 16.32
N PRO A 94 -20.85 -14.52 17.20
CA PRO A 94 -21.06 -15.87 17.73
C PRO A 94 -21.46 -16.91 16.68
N ASP A 95 -22.04 -16.47 15.55
CA ASP A 95 -22.44 -17.35 14.44
C ASP A 95 -21.28 -17.69 13.50
N MET A 96 -20.09 -17.14 13.75
CA MET A 96 -18.90 -17.37 12.93
C MET A 96 -17.96 -18.36 13.63
N ASP A 97 -17.22 -19.13 12.82
CA ASP A 97 -16.14 -19.96 13.36
C ASP A 97 -15.09 -19.07 14.03
N PRO A 98 -14.78 -19.24 15.32
CA PRO A 98 -13.75 -18.47 16.02
C PRO A 98 -12.41 -18.46 15.28
N ALA A 99 -12.00 -19.60 14.72
CA ALA A 99 -10.75 -19.68 13.95
C ALA A 99 -10.76 -18.81 12.70
N MET A 100 -11.92 -18.58 12.08
CA MET A 100 -12.06 -17.66 10.95
C MET A 100 -11.91 -16.20 11.39
N VAL A 101 -12.51 -15.83 12.53
CA VAL A 101 -12.42 -14.48 13.09
C VAL A 101 -10.98 -14.18 13.51
N GLU A 102 -10.36 -15.07 14.28
CA GLU A 102 -8.98 -14.90 14.75
C GLU A 102 -7.96 -14.95 13.60
N GLY A 103 -8.12 -15.89 12.67
CA GLY A 103 -7.24 -16.06 11.52
C GLY A 103 -7.34 -14.97 10.44
N CYS A 104 -8.34 -14.06 10.55
CA CYS A 104 -8.50 -12.99 9.56
C CYS A 104 -7.32 -11.98 9.54
N PHE A 105 -6.55 -11.90 10.64
CA PHE A 105 -5.36 -11.05 10.77
C PHE A 105 -4.06 -11.68 10.24
N ARG A 106 -4.09 -12.97 9.84
CA ARG A 106 -2.93 -13.69 9.29
C ARG A 106 -1.73 -13.76 10.25
N ASP A 107 -1.98 -13.69 11.54
CA ASP A 107 -0.95 -13.68 12.59
C ASP A 107 0.14 -12.62 12.37
N ALA A 108 -0.23 -11.51 11.73
CA ALA A 108 0.68 -10.41 11.54
C ALA A 108 1.08 -9.79 12.89
N PRO A 109 2.39 -9.64 13.18
CA PRO A 109 2.85 -9.12 14.46
C PRO A 109 2.47 -7.65 14.68
N THR A 110 2.17 -6.93 13.61
CA THR A 110 1.66 -5.55 13.66
C THR A 110 0.45 -5.41 12.76
N MET A 111 -0.58 -4.77 13.28
CA MET A 111 -1.78 -4.42 12.51
C MET A 111 -1.97 -2.91 12.46
N ILE A 112 -2.22 -2.40 11.27
CA ILE A 112 -2.68 -1.03 11.05
C ILE A 112 -4.16 -1.07 10.67
N PHE A 113 -4.96 -0.31 11.40
CA PHE A 113 -6.38 -0.11 11.13
C PHE A 113 -6.57 1.30 10.58
N VAL A 114 -7.18 1.40 9.39
CA VAL A 114 -7.47 2.66 8.72
C VAL A 114 -8.97 2.86 8.72
N ALA A 115 -9.41 3.97 9.30
CA ALA A 115 -10.80 4.38 9.32
C ALA A 115 -11.00 5.61 8.42
N ASN A 116 -12.15 5.69 7.77
CA ASN A 116 -12.57 6.81 6.95
C ASN A 116 -13.64 7.65 7.65
N ASP A 117 -13.75 8.90 7.24
CA ASP A 117 -14.89 9.78 7.53
C ASP A 117 -15.99 9.55 6.48
N PRO A 118 -17.11 8.87 6.83
CA PRO A 118 -18.17 8.59 5.88
C PRO A 118 -18.96 9.83 5.41
N SER A 119 -18.77 10.98 6.06
CA SER A 119 -19.40 12.25 5.65
C SER A 119 -18.70 12.88 4.43
N TYR A 120 -17.53 12.34 4.02
CA TYR A 120 -16.76 12.83 2.90
C TYR A 120 -16.57 11.75 1.83
N ASP A 121 -17.18 11.95 0.66
CA ASP A 121 -17.23 10.95 -0.42
C ASP A 121 -15.86 10.48 -0.92
N CYS A 122 -14.81 11.34 -0.87
CA CYS A 122 -13.47 10.96 -1.29
C CYS A 122 -12.69 10.19 -0.21
N SER A 123 -13.17 10.17 1.05
CA SER A 123 -12.44 9.55 2.16
C SER A 123 -12.07 8.08 1.93
N PRO A 124 -12.93 7.22 1.34
CA PRO A 124 -12.53 5.84 1.01
C PRO A 124 -11.37 5.76 0.02
N VAL A 125 -11.33 6.66 -0.96
CA VAL A 125 -10.24 6.74 -1.95
C VAL A 125 -8.96 7.20 -1.27
N ASP A 126 -9.04 8.25 -0.43
CA ASP A 126 -7.91 8.78 0.35
C ASP A 126 -7.31 7.69 1.25
N CYS A 127 -8.14 6.89 1.92
CA CYS A 127 -7.72 5.73 2.72
C CYS A 127 -6.99 4.67 1.86
N GLY A 128 -7.46 4.43 0.64
CA GLY A 128 -6.80 3.51 -0.30
C GLY A 128 -5.42 4.00 -0.73
N LEU A 129 -5.28 5.29 -1.03
CA LEU A 129 -4.02 5.93 -1.40
C LEU A 129 -3.00 5.88 -0.25
N LEU A 130 -3.44 6.26 0.97
CA LEU A 130 -2.66 6.15 2.20
C LEU A 130 -2.18 4.70 2.41
N SER A 131 -3.09 3.73 2.30
CA SER A 131 -2.77 2.31 2.50
C SER A 131 -1.75 1.80 1.48
N GLN A 132 -1.83 2.25 0.22
CA GLN A 132 -0.86 1.88 -0.81
C GLN A 132 0.52 2.45 -0.51
N ASN A 133 0.62 3.72 -0.07
CA ASN A 133 1.90 4.30 0.34
C ASN A 133 2.52 3.55 1.52
N ILE A 134 1.73 3.18 2.54
CA ILE A 134 2.17 2.34 3.67
C ILE A 134 2.78 1.02 3.15
N MET A 135 2.08 0.33 2.25
CA MET A 135 2.54 -0.97 1.77
C MET A 135 3.77 -0.89 0.86
N LEU A 136 3.93 0.18 0.10
CA LEU A 136 5.11 0.40 -0.75
C LEU A 136 6.33 0.77 0.08
N SER A 137 6.18 1.69 1.03
CA SER A 137 7.26 2.08 1.93
C SER A 137 7.69 0.91 2.83
N ALA A 138 6.75 0.12 3.35
CA ALA A 138 7.06 -1.10 4.07
C ALA A 138 7.94 -2.04 3.22
N TRP A 139 7.53 -2.30 1.97
CA TRP A 139 8.29 -3.18 1.07
C TRP A 139 9.69 -2.66 0.78
N SER A 140 9.86 -1.36 0.54
CA SER A 140 11.18 -0.75 0.30
C SER A 140 12.11 -0.84 1.50
N LEU A 141 11.55 -0.95 2.71
CA LEU A 141 12.27 -1.12 3.98
C LEU A 141 12.42 -2.60 4.40
N GLY A 142 12.08 -3.56 3.51
CA GLY A 142 12.19 -4.99 3.79
C GLY A 142 11.06 -5.55 4.67
N VAL A 143 10.00 -4.78 4.92
CA VAL A 143 8.84 -5.21 5.70
C VAL A 143 7.74 -5.71 4.77
N GLY A 144 7.28 -6.94 5.00
CA GLY A 144 6.14 -7.54 4.29
C GLY A 144 4.82 -6.95 4.76
N SER A 145 3.85 -6.88 3.85
CA SER A 145 2.51 -6.39 4.20
C SER A 145 1.40 -7.09 3.42
N VAL A 146 0.18 -7.04 3.96
CA VAL A 146 -1.04 -7.47 3.28
C VAL A 146 -2.20 -6.55 3.61
N CYS A 147 -2.94 -6.13 2.58
CA CYS A 147 -4.21 -5.42 2.74
C CYS A 147 -5.33 -6.43 3.03
N LEU A 148 -6.08 -6.20 4.09
CA LEU A 148 -7.10 -7.11 4.61
C LEU A 148 -8.44 -6.37 4.75
N GLY A 149 -9.47 -6.84 4.06
CA GLY A 149 -10.85 -6.38 4.23
C GLY A 149 -11.65 -7.23 5.22
N SER A 150 -11.29 -8.52 5.38
CA SER A 150 -12.04 -9.44 6.25
C SER A 150 -12.13 -9.00 7.72
N PRO A 151 -11.07 -8.46 8.36
CA PRO A 151 -11.17 -8.02 9.75
C PRO A 151 -12.21 -6.91 9.95
N VAL A 152 -12.37 -6.01 8.97
CA VAL A 152 -13.32 -4.90 9.05
C VAL A 152 -14.75 -5.37 9.28
N ARG A 153 -15.18 -6.46 8.61
CA ARG A 153 -16.52 -7.04 8.79
C ARG A 153 -16.79 -7.43 10.23
N PHE A 154 -15.84 -8.11 10.88
CA PHE A 154 -15.98 -8.59 12.24
C PHE A 154 -15.83 -7.46 13.26
N LEU A 155 -14.93 -6.50 12.97
CA LEU A 155 -14.68 -5.34 13.80
C LEU A 155 -15.92 -4.43 13.92
N LEU A 156 -16.63 -4.19 12.81
CA LEU A 156 -17.82 -3.34 12.79
C LEU A 156 -18.99 -3.92 13.61
N ASN A 157 -18.98 -5.22 13.90
CA ASN A 157 -19.96 -5.87 14.77
C ASN A 157 -19.55 -5.83 16.26
N SER A 158 -18.32 -5.35 16.59
CA SER A 158 -17.79 -5.38 17.95
C SER A 158 -17.58 -3.96 18.50
N PRO A 159 -18.55 -3.43 19.27
CA PRO A 159 -18.41 -2.12 19.92
C PRO A 159 -17.20 -2.05 20.86
N GLU A 160 -16.88 -3.16 21.56
CA GLU A 160 -15.74 -3.22 22.48
C GLU A 160 -14.39 -3.12 21.73
N ALA A 161 -14.25 -3.84 20.62
CA ALA A 161 -13.06 -3.74 19.77
C ALA A 161 -12.92 -2.34 19.15
N MET A 162 -14.04 -1.74 18.71
CA MET A 162 -14.07 -0.37 18.22
C MET A 162 -13.67 0.65 19.30
N ALA A 163 -14.21 0.50 20.52
CA ALA A 163 -13.83 1.33 21.66
C ALA A 163 -12.35 1.16 22.02
N ARG A 164 -11.82 -0.07 21.95
CA ARG A 164 -10.41 -0.36 22.22
C ARG A 164 -9.46 0.31 21.22
N LEU A 165 -9.86 0.42 19.96
CA LEU A 165 -9.13 1.14 18.92
C LEU A 165 -9.23 2.66 19.07
N GLY A 166 -10.30 3.19 19.65
CA GLY A 166 -10.44 4.59 19.99
C GLY A 166 -10.44 5.53 18.77
N PHE A 167 -11.14 5.18 17.70
CA PHE A 167 -11.40 6.11 16.61
C PHE A 167 -12.34 7.22 17.07
N SER A 168 -12.21 8.40 16.47
CA SER A 168 -13.13 9.51 16.69
C SER A 168 -14.56 9.13 16.30
N GLU A 169 -15.54 9.80 16.93
CA GLU A 169 -16.96 9.61 16.63
C GLU A 169 -17.23 9.82 15.13
N GLY A 170 -17.99 8.91 14.54
CA GLY A 170 -18.33 8.93 13.13
C GLY A 170 -17.33 8.21 12.22
N TYR A 171 -16.07 8.06 12.62
CA TYR A 171 -15.10 7.32 11.81
C TYR A 171 -15.38 5.82 11.78
N ARG A 172 -15.19 5.21 10.61
CA ARG A 172 -15.46 3.79 10.39
C ARG A 172 -14.25 3.09 9.78
N PRO A 173 -13.76 1.98 10.37
CA PRO A 173 -12.72 1.16 9.76
C PRO A 173 -13.13 0.71 8.35
N ILE A 174 -12.19 0.82 7.40
CA ILE A 174 -12.40 0.45 6.00
C ILE A 174 -11.35 -0.52 5.48
N ILE A 175 -10.13 -0.41 5.98
CA ILE A 175 -8.99 -1.24 5.58
C ILE A 175 -8.20 -1.62 6.82
N CYS A 176 -7.70 -2.87 6.86
CA CYS A 176 -6.66 -3.28 7.78
C CYS A 176 -5.42 -3.69 6.98
N ILE A 177 -4.24 -3.44 7.54
CA ILE A 177 -2.97 -3.83 6.93
C ILE A 177 -2.18 -4.62 7.96
N GLY A 178 -1.90 -5.89 7.66
CA GLY A 178 -0.95 -6.69 8.43
C GLY A 178 0.47 -6.40 7.97
N LEU A 179 1.40 -6.22 8.91
CA LEU A 179 2.82 -5.98 8.66
C LEU A 179 3.71 -6.87 9.51
N GLY A 180 4.89 -7.18 8.98
CA GLY A 180 5.93 -7.94 9.65
C GLY A 180 7.01 -8.39 8.66
N TYR A 181 8.09 -8.95 9.15
CA TYR A 181 9.12 -9.55 8.30
C TYR A 181 8.58 -10.83 7.66
N ALA A 182 8.74 -10.94 6.32
CA ALA A 182 8.18 -12.06 5.58
C ALA A 182 8.83 -13.40 5.95
N ASP A 183 7.98 -14.44 6.13
CA ASP A 183 8.38 -15.84 6.23
C ASP A 183 7.83 -16.67 5.05
N GLU A 184 7.61 -16.02 3.93
CA GLU A 184 7.21 -16.62 2.66
C GLU A 184 7.69 -15.77 1.49
N THR A 185 7.79 -16.40 0.31
CA THR A 185 8.15 -15.70 -0.95
C THR A 185 7.09 -16.03 -2.00
N PRO A 186 5.93 -15.35 -1.98
CA PRO A 186 4.85 -15.64 -2.92
C PRO A 186 5.18 -15.15 -4.33
N GLU A 187 4.80 -15.95 -5.32
CA GLU A 187 4.94 -15.60 -6.72
C GLU A 187 4.03 -14.44 -7.15
N ALA A 188 4.47 -13.71 -8.19
CA ALA A 188 3.65 -12.68 -8.79
C ALA A 188 2.48 -13.30 -9.55
N LYS A 189 1.26 -12.89 -9.22
CA LYS A 189 0.08 -13.26 -10.02
C LYS A 189 -0.02 -12.37 -11.26
N PRO A 190 -0.41 -12.91 -12.43
CA PRO A 190 -0.58 -12.13 -13.64
C PRO A 190 -1.60 -11.00 -13.45
N ARG A 191 -1.42 -9.93 -14.22
CA ARG A 191 -2.36 -8.81 -14.29
C ARG A 191 -2.92 -8.73 -15.70
N ASP A 192 -4.21 -8.45 -15.79
CA ASP A 192 -4.93 -8.37 -17.05
C ASP A 192 -4.82 -6.95 -17.64
N MET A 193 -3.91 -6.78 -18.59
CA MET A 193 -3.75 -5.53 -19.35
C MET A 193 -4.89 -5.30 -20.36
N GLY A 194 -5.69 -6.30 -20.67
CA GLY A 194 -6.86 -6.16 -21.52
C GLY A 194 -7.96 -5.26 -20.95
N LYS A 195 -7.87 -4.96 -19.65
CA LYS A 195 -8.76 -4.01 -18.97
C LYS A 195 -8.31 -2.54 -19.10
N VAL A 196 -7.18 -2.29 -19.75
CA VAL A 196 -6.63 -0.95 -19.96
C VAL A 196 -6.62 -0.67 -21.46
N ARG A 197 -7.21 0.45 -21.87
CA ARG A 197 -7.18 0.89 -23.26
C ARG A 197 -7.11 2.40 -23.35
N PHE A 198 -6.50 2.89 -24.42
CA PHE A 198 -6.55 4.29 -24.79
C PHE A 198 -7.89 4.57 -25.48
N VAL A 199 -8.50 5.69 -25.15
CA VAL A 199 -9.68 6.22 -25.82
C VAL A 199 -9.19 7.31 -26.77
N GLU A 200 -9.36 7.08 -28.07
CA GLU A 200 -8.92 7.97 -29.15
C GLU A 200 -10.11 8.76 -29.72
#